data_01ef1e29e32952fe511673c2b58a072f
#
_entry.id   01ef1e29e32952fe511673c2b58a072f
#
_cell.length_a   1.000
_cell.length_b   1.000
_cell.length_c   1.000
_cell.angle_alpha   90.00
_cell.angle_beta   90.00
_cell.angle_gamma   90.00
#
_symmetry.space_group_name_H-M   'P 1'
#
loop_
_entity.id
_entity.type
_entity.pdbx_description
1 polymer ?
#
loop_
_entity_poly.entity_id
_entity_poly.type
_entity_poly.pdbx_seq_one_letter_code
_entity_poly.pdbx_strand_id
1 'polypeptide(L)'
;GWVAEPLGMLLSLLYGFFDNYGITIIVFTFIVKACLFPLYADQIKHSARMADVQPKMQALQRKYANDKEMLNIKMMELYKEEKFNPMRGCLPMLIQMPIIFGLFALLRSPTDFIESNSMLMAVHEAFLWMPDLSQPDPWILPVLAGFSTFISFSQTQSQTSLGDNSMASMMKMMKYFFPITIMWMGRSFPAGLTIYWFIGTVIQIFQTMGLNRWKKKLTSKENK
;
A
#
# COMPACT_ATOMS: atom_id res chain seq x y z
N GLY A 1 9.36 -18.24 -8.71
CA GLY A 1 8.73 -17.92 -9.31
C GLY A 1 7.74 -17.14 -10.14
N TRP A 2 6.49 -17.56 -10.15
CA TRP A 2 5.44 -17.04 -11.04
C TRP A 2 5.25 -15.50 -11.04
N VAL A 3 5.59 -14.84 -9.95
CA VAL A 3 5.52 -13.37 -9.87
C VAL A 3 6.87 -12.74 -10.15
N ALA A 4 7.97 -13.35 -9.68
CA ALA A 4 9.30 -12.79 -9.83
C ALA A 4 9.80 -12.77 -11.29
N GLU A 5 9.49 -13.79 -12.08
CA GLU A 5 9.88 -13.89 -13.50
C GLU A 5 9.29 -12.74 -14.34
N PRO A 6 7.95 -12.50 -14.37
CA PRO A 6 7.41 -11.39 -15.15
C PRO A 6 7.86 -10.01 -14.64
N LEU A 7 8.10 -9.87 -13.33
CA LEU A 7 8.65 -8.64 -12.77
C LEU A 7 10.12 -8.45 -13.20
N GLY A 8 10.91 -9.53 -13.25
CA GLY A 8 12.29 -9.51 -13.74
C GLY A 8 12.38 -9.16 -15.22
N MET A 9 11.50 -9.73 -16.05
CA MET A 9 11.41 -9.39 -17.49
C MET A 9 11.09 -7.92 -17.69
N LEU A 10 10.10 -7.39 -16.95
CA LEU A 10 9.73 -5.97 -17.05
C LEU A 10 10.86 -5.06 -16.58
N LEU A 11 11.54 -5.39 -15.49
CA LEU A 11 12.70 -4.64 -15.01
C LEU A 11 13.85 -4.66 -16.03
N SER A 12 14.17 -5.83 -16.59
CA SER A 12 15.22 -5.96 -17.61
C SER A 12 14.92 -5.14 -18.86
N LEU A 13 13.67 -5.16 -19.32
CA LEU A 13 13.23 -4.36 -20.46
C LEU A 13 13.37 -2.87 -20.19
N LEU A 14 12.95 -2.40 -19.04
CA LEU A 14 13.06 -0.99 -18.65
C LEU A 14 14.51 -0.57 -18.45
N TYR A 15 15.35 -1.43 -17.90
CA TYR A 15 16.77 -1.15 -17.75
C TYR A 15 17.46 -0.96 -19.09
N GLY A 16 17.09 -1.74 -20.10
CA GLY A 16 17.60 -1.56 -21.48
C GLY A 16 17.28 -0.19 -22.10
N PHE A 17 16.28 0.54 -21.57
CA PHE A 17 15.95 1.90 -22.02
C PHE A 17 16.65 2.99 -21.20
N PHE A 18 16.78 2.80 -19.90
CA PHE A 18 17.23 3.88 -18.99
C PHE A 18 18.70 3.77 -18.61
N ASP A 19 19.29 2.59 -18.73
CA ASP A 19 20.68 2.29 -18.36
C ASP A 19 21.05 2.83 -16.96
N ASN A 20 20.06 2.81 -16.06
CA ASN A 20 20.18 3.21 -14.67
C ASN A 20 19.16 2.47 -13.80
N TYR A 21 19.65 1.67 -12.86
CA TYR A 21 18.79 0.76 -12.10
C TYR A 21 17.84 1.49 -11.14
N GLY A 22 18.30 2.58 -10.50
CA GLY A 22 17.45 3.38 -9.62
C GLY A 22 16.28 4.03 -10.38
N ILE A 23 16.53 4.61 -11.55
CA ILE A 23 15.48 5.16 -12.43
C ILE A 23 14.56 4.05 -12.91
N THR A 24 15.10 2.90 -13.27
CA THR A 24 14.33 1.71 -13.67
C THR A 24 13.33 1.29 -12.60
N ILE A 25 13.74 1.22 -11.32
CA ILE A 25 12.85 0.89 -10.20
C ILE A 25 11.75 1.94 -10.05
N ILE A 26 12.05 3.23 -10.21
CA ILE A 26 11.06 4.30 -10.11
C ILE A 26 10.01 4.16 -11.21
N VAL A 27 10.43 4.03 -12.47
CA VAL A 27 9.53 3.87 -13.62
C VAL A 27 8.72 2.58 -13.52
N PHE A 28 9.35 1.48 -13.14
CA PHE A 28 8.69 0.22 -12.85
C PHE A 28 7.58 0.39 -11.79
N THR A 29 7.87 1.11 -10.71
CA THR A 29 6.89 1.39 -9.66
C THR A 29 5.68 2.15 -10.20
N PHE A 30 5.90 3.16 -11.06
CA PHE A 30 4.81 3.89 -11.73
C PHE A 30 3.95 2.97 -12.59
N ILE A 31 4.56 2.10 -13.38
CA ILE A 31 3.83 1.15 -14.25
C ILE A 31 2.98 0.20 -13.39
N VAL A 32 3.57 -0.42 -12.38
CA VAL A 32 2.84 -1.33 -11.47
C VAL A 32 1.68 -0.60 -10.79
N LYS A 33 1.90 0.61 -10.28
CA LYS A 33 0.85 1.40 -9.62
C LYS A 33 -0.23 1.87 -10.59
N ALA A 34 0.11 2.16 -11.84
CA ALA A 34 -0.86 2.47 -12.90
C ALA A 34 -1.73 1.26 -13.25
N CYS A 35 -1.12 0.08 -13.40
CA CYS A 35 -1.87 -1.17 -13.63
C CYS A 35 -2.82 -1.52 -12.47
N LEU A 36 -2.42 -1.24 -11.24
CA LEU A 36 -3.22 -1.49 -10.04
C LEU A 36 -4.19 -0.35 -9.71
N PHE A 37 -4.15 0.76 -10.44
CA PHE A 37 -4.97 1.95 -10.18
C PHE A 37 -6.48 1.67 -10.15
N PRO A 38 -7.10 0.92 -11.11
CA PRO A 38 -8.52 0.66 -11.08
C PRO A 38 -8.95 -0.09 -9.80
N LEU A 39 -8.13 -1.02 -9.34
CA LEU A 39 -8.36 -1.74 -8.11
C LEU A 39 -8.24 -0.84 -6.87
N TYR A 40 -7.25 0.05 -6.89
CA TYR A 40 -7.04 1.03 -5.84
C TYR A 40 -8.17 2.07 -5.78
N ALA A 41 -8.67 2.51 -6.94
CA ALA A 41 -9.83 3.41 -7.02
C ALA A 41 -11.11 2.76 -6.45
N ASP A 42 -11.33 1.47 -6.70
CA ASP A 42 -12.46 0.72 -6.11
C ASP A 42 -12.34 0.63 -4.59
N GLN A 43 -11.14 0.40 -4.08
CA GLN A 43 -10.87 0.40 -2.64
C GLN A 43 -11.19 1.75 -1.99
N ILE A 44 -10.78 2.87 -2.59
CA ILE A 44 -11.06 4.20 -2.05
C ILE A 44 -12.57 4.47 -2.03
N LYS A 45 -13.30 4.06 -3.07
CA LYS A 45 -14.77 4.11 -3.08
C LYS A 45 -15.37 3.30 -1.93
N HIS A 46 -14.81 2.12 -1.66
CA HIS A 46 -15.23 1.26 -0.55
C HIS A 46 -14.94 1.88 0.82
N SER A 47 -13.75 2.46 1.01
CA SER A 47 -13.40 3.18 2.24
C SER A 47 -14.32 4.38 2.50
N ALA A 48 -14.76 5.02 1.43
CA ALA A 48 -15.72 6.13 1.55
C ALA A 48 -17.14 5.66 1.95
N ARG A 49 -17.59 4.49 1.47
CA ARG A 49 -18.85 3.87 1.96
C ARG A 49 -18.77 3.49 3.44
N MET A 50 -17.60 3.11 3.91
CA MET A 50 -17.36 2.85 5.33
C MET A 50 -17.76 4.06 6.20
N ALA A 51 -17.44 5.28 5.75
CA ALA A 51 -17.81 6.51 6.48
C ALA A 51 -19.33 6.70 6.59
N ASP A 52 -20.11 6.25 5.60
CA ASP A 52 -21.58 6.34 5.61
C ASP A 52 -22.21 5.27 6.53
N VAL A 53 -21.63 4.09 6.59
CA VAL A 53 -22.12 2.97 7.44
C VAL A 53 -21.72 3.14 8.91
N GLN A 54 -20.66 3.87 9.18
CA GLN A 54 -20.06 4.05 10.48
C GLN A 54 -21.01 4.56 11.58
N PRO A 55 -21.85 5.62 11.38
CA PRO A 55 -22.78 6.08 12.42
C PRO A 55 -23.78 4.99 12.80
N LYS A 56 -24.20 4.15 11.84
CA LYS A 56 -25.07 2.99 12.10
C LYS A 56 -24.36 1.92 12.93
N MET A 57 -23.09 1.66 12.64
CA MET A 57 -22.26 0.75 13.42
C MET A 57 -22.10 1.22 14.87
N GLN A 58 -21.82 2.51 15.07
CA GLN A 58 -21.69 3.10 16.41
C GLN A 58 -23.00 3.02 17.20
N ALA A 59 -24.13 3.26 16.54
CA ALA A 59 -25.45 3.13 17.19
C ALA A 59 -25.71 1.71 17.67
N LEU A 60 -25.39 0.68 16.86
CA LEU A 60 -25.52 -0.71 17.25
C LEU A 60 -24.61 -1.06 18.42
N GLN A 61 -23.38 -0.58 18.40
CA GLN A 61 -22.41 -0.83 19.47
C GLN A 61 -22.83 -0.20 20.80
N ARG A 62 -23.38 1.00 20.80
CA ARG A 62 -23.97 1.63 21.99
C ARG A 62 -25.17 0.86 22.49
N LYS A 63 -26.03 0.40 21.58
CA LYS A 63 -27.27 -0.32 21.91
C LYS A 63 -26.99 -1.71 22.53
N TYR A 64 -26.00 -2.40 22.01
CA TYR A 64 -25.66 -3.80 22.39
C TYR A 64 -24.30 -3.88 23.12
N ALA A 65 -23.90 -2.82 23.85
CA ALA A 65 -22.60 -2.75 24.53
C ALA A 65 -22.37 -3.90 25.53
N ASN A 66 -23.42 -4.39 26.15
CA ASN A 66 -23.37 -5.47 27.15
C ASN A 66 -23.67 -6.87 26.59
N ASP A 67 -24.03 -6.95 25.30
CA ASP A 67 -24.36 -8.21 24.62
C ASP A 67 -23.54 -8.35 23.34
N LYS A 68 -22.35 -8.95 23.48
CA LYS A 68 -21.41 -9.13 22.35
C LYS A 68 -21.95 -10.07 21.28
N GLU A 69 -22.73 -11.06 21.65
CA GLU A 69 -23.27 -12.02 20.72
C GLU A 69 -24.33 -11.36 19.81
N MET A 70 -25.28 -10.67 20.41
CA MET A 70 -26.29 -9.90 19.68
C MET A 70 -25.65 -8.79 18.85
N LEU A 71 -24.61 -8.12 19.36
CA LEU A 71 -23.85 -7.12 18.60
C LEU A 71 -23.27 -7.70 17.32
N ASN A 72 -22.62 -8.87 17.39
CA ASN A 72 -22.03 -9.52 16.22
C ASN A 72 -23.10 -9.88 15.17
N ILE A 73 -24.25 -10.42 15.62
CA ILE A 73 -25.37 -10.74 14.72
C ILE A 73 -25.88 -9.47 14.02
N LYS A 74 -26.13 -8.40 14.78
CA LYS A 74 -26.64 -7.13 14.23
C LYS A 74 -25.64 -6.41 13.34
N MET A 75 -24.34 -6.53 13.63
CA MET A 75 -23.28 -6.02 12.75
C MET A 75 -23.25 -6.78 11.41
N MET A 76 -23.42 -8.11 11.42
CA MET A 76 -23.48 -8.89 10.20
C MET A 76 -24.73 -8.59 9.38
N GLU A 77 -25.89 -8.35 10.02
CA GLU A 77 -27.12 -7.91 9.37
C GLU A 77 -26.90 -6.55 8.69
N LEU A 78 -26.34 -5.58 9.40
CA LEU A 78 -26.01 -4.26 8.87
C LEU A 78 -25.09 -4.34 7.64
N TYR A 79 -24.06 -5.18 7.68
CA TYR A 79 -23.16 -5.38 6.54
C TYR A 79 -23.87 -5.96 5.32
N LYS A 80 -24.86 -6.85 5.52
CA LYS A 80 -25.68 -7.41 4.44
C LYS A 80 -26.64 -6.36 3.87
N GLU A 81 -27.33 -5.60 4.73
CA GLU A 81 -28.27 -4.54 4.33
C GLU A 81 -27.57 -3.44 3.52
N GLU A 82 -26.43 -2.96 4.00
CA GLU A 82 -25.64 -1.92 3.33
C GLU A 82 -24.78 -2.46 2.17
N LYS A 83 -24.84 -3.77 1.89
CA LYS A 83 -23.98 -4.45 0.90
C LYS A 83 -22.49 -4.10 1.10
N PHE A 84 -22.08 -3.96 2.35
CA PHE A 84 -20.76 -3.57 2.76
C PHE A 84 -19.92 -4.79 3.13
N ASN A 85 -18.73 -4.91 2.53
CA ASN A 85 -17.78 -5.97 2.87
C ASN A 85 -16.51 -5.38 3.48
N PRO A 86 -16.27 -5.53 4.80
CA PRO A 86 -15.09 -4.98 5.47
C PRO A 86 -13.78 -5.54 4.93
N MET A 87 -13.79 -6.76 4.36
CA MET A 87 -12.60 -7.41 3.79
C MET A 87 -12.07 -6.72 2.53
N ARG A 88 -12.90 -5.98 1.80
CA ARG A 88 -12.43 -5.23 0.63
C ARG A 88 -11.45 -4.10 0.96
N GLY A 89 -11.45 -3.61 2.19
CA GLY A 89 -10.50 -2.60 2.66
C GLY A 89 -9.05 -3.11 2.72
N CYS A 90 -8.84 -4.41 2.96
CA CYS A 90 -7.51 -5.03 3.03
C CYS A 90 -7.04 -5.67 1.71
N LEU A 91 -7.89 -5.71 0.68
CA LEU A 91 -7.59 -6.33 -0.61
C LEU A 91 -6.28 -5.81 -1.25
N PRO A 92 -5.95 -4.51 -1.25
CA PRO A 92 -4.69 -4.03 -1.80
C PRO A 92 -3.46 -4.57 -1.07
N MET A 93 -3.56 -4.77 0.24
CA MET A 93 -2.46 -5.36 1.00
C MET A 93 -2.23 -6.80 0.57
N LEU A 94 -3.29 -7.57 0.33
CA LEU A 94 -3.19 -8.95 -0.16
C LEU A 94 -2.57 -9.03 -1.56
N ILE A 95 -2.86 -8.08 -2.44
CA ILE A 95 -2.29 -8.02 -3.79
C ILE A 95 -0.86 -7.49 -3.76
N GLN A 96 -0.56 -6.56 -2.85
CA GLN A 96 0.78 -6.01 -2.68
C GLN A 96 1.78 -7.07 -2.19
N MET A 97 1.36 -8.03 -1.35
CA MET A 97 2.26 -9.05 -0.79
C MET A 97 2.97 -9.90 -1.84
N PRO A 98 2.31 -10.52 -2.83
CA PRO A 98 3.00 -11.27 -3.88
C PRO A 98 4.02 -10.43 -4.66
N ILE A 99 3.72 -9.15 -4.90
CA ILE A 99 4.63 -8.24 -5.60
C ILE A 99 5.88 -7.96 -4.76
N ILE A 100 5.71 -7.71 -3.47
CA ILE A 100 6.84 -7.49 -2.53
C ILE A 100 7.71 -8.75 -2.45
N PHE A 101 7.09 -9.91 -2.27
CA PHE A 101 7.84 -11.18 -2.21
C PHE A 101 8.54 -11.50 -3.53
N GLY A 102 7.88 -11.22 -4.66
CA GLY A 102 8.49 -11.37 -5.98
C GLY A 102 9.69 -10.46 -6.18
N LEU A 103 9.57 -9.17 -5.83
CA LEU A 103 10.68 -8.23 -5.89
C LEU A 103 11.78 -8.56 -4.88
N PHE A 104 11.42 -8.97 -3.67
CA PHE A 104 12.41 -9.39 -2.67
C PHE A 104 13.24 -10.59 -3.17
N ALA A 105 12.58 -11.61 -3.72
CA ALA A 105 13.26 -12.76 -4.32
C ALA A 105 14.18 -12.33 -5.48
N LEU A 106 13.67 -11.49 -6.37
CA LEU A 106 14.41 -10.96 -7.52
C LEU A 106 15.66 -10.17 -7.11
N LEU A 107 15.54 -9.28 -6.12
CA LEU A 107 16.64 -8.43 -5.66
C LEU A 107 17.66 -9.17 -4.79
N ARG A 108 17.22 -10.24 -4.13
CA ARG A 108 18.10 -11.07 -3.29
C ARG A 108 18.89 -12.12 -4.10
N SER A 109 18.27 -12.67 -5.13
CA SER A 109 18.85 -13.68 -5.99
C SER A 109 18.57 -13.35 -7.46
N PRO A 110 19.16 -12.26 -8.00
CA PRO A 110 18.88 -11.83 -9.36
C PRO A 110 19.25 -12.88 -10.42
N THR A 111 20.27 -13.69 -10.17
CA THR A 111 20.70 -14.78 -11.06
C THR A 111 19.63 -15.83 -11.34
N ASP A 112 18.66 -16.01 -10.43
CA ASP A 112 17.61 -17.01 -10.58
C ASP A 112 16.47 -16.55 -11.50
N PHE A 113 16.37 -15.24 -11.76
CA PHE A 113 15.22 -14.61 -12.43
C PHE A 113 15.62 -13.69 -13.60
N ILE A 114 16.90 -13.40 -13.77
CA ILE A 114 17.44 -12.49 -14.77
C ILE A 114 18.51 -13.21 -15.58
N GLU A 115 18.26 -13.36 -16.88
CA GLU A 115 19.20 -13.99 -17.81
C GLU A 115 20.26 -13.02 -18.35
N SER A 116 20.01 -11.70 -18.22
CA SER A 116 20.90 -10.67 -18.75
C SER A 116 22.05 -10.34 -17.81
N ASN A 117 23.30 -10.56 -18.24
CA ASN A 117 24.49 -10.22 -17.45
C ASN A 117 24.57 -8.71 -17.12
N SER A 118 24.11 -7.83 -18.00
CA SER A 118 24.06 -6.38 -17.73
C SER A 118 23.15 -6.04 -16.56
N MET A 119 21.99 -6.68 -16.49
CA MET A 119 21.04 -6.48 -15.41
C MET A 119 21.53 -7.08 -14.08
N LEU A 120 22.30 -8.16 -14.10
CA LEU A 120 22.92 -8.73 -12.88
C LEU A 120 23.90 -7.77 -12.23
N MET A 121 24.62 -6.98 -13.04
CA MET A 121 25.53 -5.94 -12.54
C MET A 121 24.77 -4.70 -12.11
N ALA A 122 23.67 -4.38 -12.77
CA ALA A 122 22.83 -3.20 -12.50
C ALA A 122 22.28 -3.15 -11.06
N VAL A 123 21.97 -4.28 -10.45
CA VAL A 123 21.49 -4.32 -9.06
C VAL A 123 22.49 -3.76 -8.05
N HIS A 124 23.77 -3.72 -8.42
CA HIS A 124 24.86 -3.16 -7.62
C HIS A 124 25.19 -1.69 -7.97
N GLU A 125 24.42 -1.07 -8.86
CA GLU A 125 24.63 0.34 -9.21
C GLU A 125 24.40 1.27 -8.02
N ALA A 126 25.16 2.36 -8.03
CA ALA A 126 24.97 3.46 -7.10
C ALA A 126 23.77 4.32 -7.54
N PHE A 127 22.98 4.78 -6.59
CA PHE A 127 21.87 5.69 -6.85
C PHE A 127 21.72 6.71 -5.72
N LEU A 128 21.74 8.01 -6.06
CA LEU A 128 21.70 9.13 -5.11
C LEU A 128 22.83 9.01 -4.07
N TRP A 129 22.50 8.80 -2.81
CA TRP A 129 23.47 8.64 -1.71
C TRP A 129 23.84 7.17 -1.44
N MET A 130 23.20 6.23 -2.14
CA MET A 130 23.41 4.79 -1.95
C MET A 130 24.51 4.30 -2.89
N PRO A 131 25.59 3.73 -2.39
CA PRO A 131 26.67 3.21 -3.23
C PRO A 131 26.33 1.90 -3.94
N ASP A 132 25.36 1.14 -3.42
CA ASP A 132 24.94 -0.17 -3.94
C ASP A 132 23.46 -0.41 -3.59
N LEU A 133 22.61 -0.53 -4.61
CA LEU A 133 21.18 -0.74 -4.42
C LEU A 133 20.80 -2.14 -3.95
N SER A 134 21.72 -3.11 -4.03
CA SER A 134 21.54 -4.44 -3.45
C SER A 134 21.71 -4.45 -1.93
N GLN A 135 22.40 -3.44 -1.38
CA GLN A 135 22.65 -3.31 0.05
C GLN A 135 21.56 -2.50 0.73
N PRO A 136 21.29 -2.72 2.02
CA PRO A 136 20.34 -1.92 2.77
C PRO A 136 20.87 -0.49 3.02
N ASP A 137 19.97 0.50 2.92
CA ASP A 137 20.25 1.84 3.44
C ASP A 137 20.07 1.83 4.97
N PRO A 138 21.05 2.34 5.75
CA PRO A 138 20.99 2.24 7.21
C PRO A 138 19.88 3.09 7.85
N TRP A 139 19.53 4.28 7.28
CA TRP A 139 18.62 5.20 7.95
C TRP A 139 17.72 6.04 7.04
N ILE A 140 18.26 6.68 5.99
CA ILE A 140 17.55 7.72 5.25
C ILE A 140 16.32 7.12 4.56
N LEU A 141 16.51 6.11 3.75
CA LEU A 141 15.45 5.49 2.97
C LEU A 141 14.41 4.76 3.84
N PRO A 142 14.79 3.97 4.88
CA PRO A 142 13.83 3.39 5.82
C PRO A 142 12.95 4.44 6.54
N VAL A 143 13.54 5.57 6.97
CA VAL A 143 12.78 6.66 7.60
C VAL A 143 11.79 7.29 6.61
N LEU A 144 12.22 7.57 5.38
CA LEU A 144 11.35 8.10 4.34
C LEU A 144 10.20 7.12 4.01
N ALA A 145 10.50 5.83 3.92
CA ALA A 145 9.50 4.78 3.67
C ALA A 145 8.49 4.68 4.82
N GLY A 146 8.94 4.68 6.07
CA GLY A 146 8.08 4.66 7.25
C GLY A 146 7.22 5.92 7.36
N PHE A 147 7.80 7.09 7.16
CA PHE A 147 7.08 8.36 7.23
C PHE A 147 6.02 8.48 6.13
N SER A 148 6.34 8.14 4.89
CA SER A 148 5.36 8.12 3.79
C SER A 148 4.24 7.12 4.07
N THR A 149 4.56 5.95 4.63
CA THR A 149 3.58 4.94 5.04
C THR A 149 2.64 5.48 6.13
N PHE A 150 3.18 6.20 7.13
CA PHE A 150 2.37 6.85 8.17
C PHE A 150 1.40 7.88 7.59
N ILE A 151 1.85 8.72 6.64
CA ILE A 151 0.99 9.69 5.96
C ILE A 151 -0.12 8.96 5.19
N SER A 152 0.21 7.92 4.44
CA SER A 152 -0.75 7.13 3.65
C SER A 152 -1.84 6.52 4.54
N PHE A 153 -1.47 5.88 5.64
CA PHE A 153 -2.43 5.34 6.61
C PHE A 153 -3.25 6.43 7.30
N SER A 154 -2.65 7.57 7.61
CA SER A 154 -3.35 8.71 8.21
C SER A 154 -4.42 9.28 7.29
N GLN A 155 -4.16 9.38 5.99
CA GLN A 155 -5.15 9.82 5.00
C GLN A 155 -6.32 8.84 4.85
N THR A 156 -6.03 7.55 4.83
CA THR A 156 -7.08 6.52 4.74
C THR A 156 -7.93 6.50 6.00
N GLN A 157 -7.32 6.66 7.16
CA GLN A 157 -8.00 6.61 8.45
C GLN A 157 -8.80 7.88 8.77
N SER A 158 -8.39 9.06 8.27
CA SER A 158 -9.13 10.31 8.46
C SER A 158 -10.52 10.28 7.81
N GLN A 159 -10.73 9.38 6.85
CA GLN A 159 -12.04 9.13 6.22
C GLN A 159 -12.90 8.16 7.04
N THR A 160 -12.33 7.51 8.04
CA THR A 160 -12.96 6.47 8.82
C THR A 160 -12.78 6.83 10.30
N SER A 161 -13.59 7.77 10.82
CA SER A 161 -13.60 8.06 12.26
C SER A 161 -14.27 6.90 12.99
N LEU A 162 -13.50 5.89 13.36
CA LEU A 162 -13.97 4.72 14.08
C LEU A 162 -14.14 5.07 15.56
N GLY A 163 -15.31 4.77 16.11
CA GLY A 163 -15.52 4.79 17.55
C GLY A 163 -14.61 3.80 18.28
N ASP A 164 -14.72 3.71 19.60
CA ASP A 164 -13.87 2.87 20.47
C ASP A 164 -14.13 1.36 20.35
N ASN A 165 -13.83 0.77 19.19
CA ASN A 165 -14.06 -0.64 18.91
C ASN A 165 -12.78 -1.40 18.61
N SER A 166 -12.86 -2.73 18.63
CA SER A 166 -11.75 -3.62 18.27
C SER A 166 -11.19 -3.30 16.87
N MET A 167 -12.05 -2.95 15.90
CA MET A 167 -11.62 -2.55 14.56
C MET A 167 -10.92 -1.18 14.55
N ALA A 168 -11.38 -0.22 15.34
CA ALA A 168 -10.71 1.07 15.52
C ALA A 168 -9.34 0.92 16.17
N SER A 169 -9.24 0.06 17.17
CA SER A 169 -7.99 -0.27 17.83
C SER A 169 -7.00 -0.92 16.86
N MET A 170 -7.46 -1.87 16.05
CA MET A 170 -6.64 -2.51 15.02
C MET A 170 -6.16 -1.49 13.98
N MET A 171 -7.00 -0.56 13.53
CA MET A 171 -6.60 0.48 12.58
C MET A 171 -5.65 1.50 13.19
N LYS A 172 -5.83 1.87 14.47
CA LYS A 172 -4.85 2.71 15.19
C LYS A 172 -3.50 1.98 15.29
N MET A 173 -3.51 0.70 15.64
CA MET A 173 -2.30 -0.12 15.68
C MET A 173 -1.62 -0.16 14.31
N MET A 174 -2.36 -0.40 13.23
CA MET A 174 -1.83 -0.38 11.85
C MET A 174 -1.21 0.97 11.50
N LYS A 175 -1.83 2.09 11.90
CA LYS A 175 -1.33 3.44 11.62
C LYS A 175 0.03 3.74 12.26
N TYR A 176 0.28 3.24 13.46
CA TYR A 176 1.51 3.54 14.20
C TYR A 176 2.52 2.40 14.14
N PHE A 177 2.07 1.18 14.38
CA PHE A 177 2.95 0.01 14.43
C PHE A 177 3.53 -0.35 13.05
N PHE A 178 2.70 -0.32 12.00
CA PHE A 178 3.14 -0.73 10.67
C PHE A 178 4.22 0.17 10.07
N PRO A 179 4.14 1.53 10.12
CA PRO A 179 5.23 2.40 9.68
C PRO A 179 6.53 2.19 10.46
N ILE A 180 6.45 1.98 11.78
CA ILE A 180 7.63 1.67 12.61
C ILE A 180 8.24 0.34 12.18
N THR A 181 7.42 -0.67 11.91
CA THR A 181 7.88 -1.96 11.40
C THR A 181 8.58 -1.81 10.05
N ILE A 182 8.02 -1.00 9.12
CA ILE A 182 8.65 -0.72 7.82
C ILE A 182 9.99 -0.01 8.00
N MET A 183 10.11 0.96 8.91
CA MET A 183 11.38 1.63 9.21
C MET A 183 12.41 0.62 9.73
N TRP A 184 12.02 -0.27 10.61
CA TRP A 184 12.92 -1.26 11.19
C TRP A 184 13.33 -2.34 10.17
N MET A 185 12.37 -2.87 9.42
CA MET A 185 12.61 -3.90 8.38
C MET A 185 13.37 -3.33 7.18
N GLY A 186 13.13 -2.08 6.80
CA GLY A 186 13.81 -1.40 5.69
C GLY A 186 15.33 -1.35 5.84
N ARG A 187 15.82 -1.41 7.08
CA ARG A 187 17.26 -1.52 7.38
C ARG A 187 17.86 -2.91 7.07
N SER A 188 17.03 -3.89 6.81
CA SER A 188 17.44 -5.26 6.49
C SER A 188 17.14 -5.64 5.04
N PHE A 189 16.38 -4.79 4.33
CA PHE A 189 16.00 -5.02 2.95
C PHE A 189 16.94 -4.29 1.98
N PRO A 190 17.18 -4.85 0.78
CA PRO A 190 17.88 -4.14 -0.29
C PRO A 190 17.28 -2.76 -0.54
N ALA A 191 18.14 -1.76 -0.77
CA ALA A 191 17.69 -0.37 -1.01
C ALA A 191 16.72 -0.28 -2.18
N GLY A 192 16.89 -1.08 -3.24
CA GLY A 192 15.96 -1.14 -4.36
C GLY A 192 14.54 -1.49 -3.96
N LEU A 193 14.33 -2.44 -3.03
CA LEU A 193 13.00 -2.78 -2.52
C LEU A 193 12.41 -1.64 -1.68
N THR A 194 13.23 -0.98 -0.88
CA THR A 194 12.79 0.14 -0.05
C THR A 194 12.46 1.38 -0.89
N ILE A 195 13.17 1.61 -2.01
CA ILE A 195 12.82 2.63 -3.02
C ILE A 195 11.45 2.32 -3.62
N TYR A 196 11.24 1.07 -4.06
CA TYR A 196 9.94 0.65 -4.59
C TYR A 196 8.82 0.92 -3.59
N TRP A 197 9.02 0.57 -2.31
CA TRP A 197 8.04 0.83 -1.25
C TRP A 197 7.78 2.32 -1.06
N PHE A 198 8.83 3.13 -0.91
CA PHE A 198 8.73 4.56 -0.71
C PHE A 198 8.02 5.27 -1.87
N ILE A 199 8.49 5.08 -3.09
CA ILE A 199 7.90 5.68 -4.30
C ILE A 199 6.46 5.19 -4.49
N GLY A 200 6.21 3.89 -4.31
CA GLY A 200 4.87 3.32 -4.40
C GLY A 200 3.89 3.92 -3.39
N THR A 201 4.36 4.21 -2.17
CA THR A 201 3.54 4.85 -1.12
C THR A 201 3.31 6.33 -1.42
N VAL A 202 4.31 7.04 -1.94
CA VAL A 202 4.17 8.44 -2.38
C VAL A 202 3.14 8.55 -3.51
N ILE A 203 3.21 7.70 -4.52
CA ILE A 203 2.21 7.64 -5.60
C ILE A 203 0.80 7.40 -5.01
N GLN A 204 0.68 6.48 -4.08
CA GLN A 204 -0.58 6.16 -3.40
C GLN A 204 -1.17 7.35 -2.64
N ILE A 205 -0.34 8.14 -1.97
CA ILE A 205 -0.75 9.39 -1.30
C ILE A 205 -1.39 10.35 -2.32
N PHE A 206 -0.73 10.57 -3.46
CA PHE A 206 -1.25 11.44 -4.52
C PHE A 206 -2.53 10.90 -5.15
N GLN A 207 -2.61 9.60 -5.40
CA GLN A 207 -3.82 8.94 -5.93
C GLN A 207 -5.00 9.12 -4.97
N THR A 208 -4.79 8.93 -3.67
CA THR A 208 -5.81 9.15 -2.63
C THR A 208 -6.29 10.60 -2.60
N MET A 209 -5.36 11.56 -2.63
CA MET A 209 -5.68 12.98 -2.64
C MET A 209 -6.49 13.36 -3.89
N GLY A 210 -6.07 12.88 -5.06
CA GLY A 210 -6.75 13.13 -6.33
C GLY A 210 -8.18 12.60 -6.35
N LEU A 211 -8.38 11.35 -5.96
CA LEU A 211 -9.68 10.70 -5.92
C LEU A 211 -10.63 11.38 -4.90
N ASN A 212 -10.10 11.79 -3.74
CA ASN A 212 -10.89 12.51 -2.73
C ASN A 212 -11.34 13.90 -3.21
N ARG A 213 -10.46 14.63 -3.91
CA ARG A 213 -10.82 15.93 -4.52
C ARG A 213 -11.87 15.77 -5.60
N TRP A 214 -11.72 14.75 -6.45
CA TRP A 214 -12.68 14.45 -7.52
C TRP A 214 -14.07 14.11 -6.95
N LYS A 215 -14.12 13.27 -5.89
CA LYS A 215 -15.35 12.92 -5.20
C LYS A 215 -16.06 14.14 -4.60
N LYS A 216 -15.33 15.02 -3.91
CA LYS A 216 -15.91 16.28 -3.36
C LYS A 216 -16.52 17.15 -4.45
N LYS A 217 -15.90 17.23 -5.64
CA LYS A 217 -16.44 18.00 -6.77
C LYS A 217 -17.75 17.42 -7.32
N LEU A 218 -17.89 16.08 -7.34
CA LEU A 218 -19.13 15.43 -7.80
C LEU A 218 -20.28 15.69 -6.83
N THR A 219 -20.07 15.47 -5.54
CA THR A 219 -21.09 15.72 -4.50
C THR A 219 -21.52 17.21 -4.45
N SER A 220 -20.59 18.13 -4.69
CA SER A 220 -20.93 19.58 -4.77
C SER A 220 -21.74 19.95 -6.01
N LYS A 221 -21.71 19.15 -7.09
CA LYS A 221 -22.52 19.37 -8.30
C LYS A 221 -23.93 18.77 -8.18
N GLU A 222 -24.10 17.70 -7.39
CA GLU A 222 -25.42 17.09 -7.16
C GLU A 222 -26.28 17.93 -6.18
N ASN A 223 -25.65 18.72 -5.30
CA ASN A 223 -26.32 19.58 -4.33
C ASN A 223 -26.60 21.02 -4.84
N LYS A 224 -26.34 21.31 -6.13
CA LYS A 224 -26.72 22.56 -6.81
C LYS A 224 -27.80 22.31 -7.86
#